data_d0ab237f0ca0aa90d57c2ddca9317633
#
_entry.id   d0ab237f0ca0aa90d57c2ddca9317633
#
_cell.length_a   1.000
_cell.length_b   1.000
_cell.length_c   1.000
_cell.angle_alpha   90.00
_cell.angle_beta   90.00
_cell.angle_gamma   90.00
#
_symmetry.space_group_name_H-M   'P 1'
#
loop_
_entity.id
_entity.type
_entity.pdbx_description
1 polymer ?
#
loop_
_entity_poly.entity_id
_entity_poly.type
_entity_poly.pdbx_seq_one_letter_code
_entity_poly.pdbx_strand_id
1 'polypeptide(L)'
;MSNCAIVGINWGDEGKGRMVDLLTSDYDVVVRYQGGGNAGHTVVNEKGKFALHLLPSGIFRSGVVNVLGNGVALDCENLWTEMQDVISKGVSITPENLKISDRASLLLPWHRELDGLEEARLADKKYGSTRQGIAPFYSDKYQKKTVMAGELLYPDKLWEHLEGILEWKNLTLERVYGAKPHTMEDLKAWVADFGEKIKPFICDTGAFLRQASKEGKNILFEAQLGSLRDLDYGIYPMTTSSNPIAAYAPVGSGYPEAKIDKIVGVVKAYSSCVGEGPFTCEWFGEEAEKLREAGGEYGAKTGRPRRVGPIDIVATRYGIQCQGATDIALTKLDVLSYLDEIPICARYELGGEQIDYFPFPAILPDAKPVMTSMPGWKCDISGVRKWEDLPEAARNYVEYVERQVGCRITYVSVGPERDSIIIR
;
A
#
# COMPACT_ATOMS: atom_id res chain seq x y z
N MET A 1 -14.45 13.12 17.43
CA MET A 1 -13.23 12.96 16.60
C MET A 1 -12.86 11.50 16.62
N SER A 2 -12.62 10.90 15.47
CA SER A 2 -12.17 9.52 15.34
C SER A 2 -10.99 9.47 14.37
N ASN A 3 -9.91 8.84 14.78
CA ASN A 3 -8.75 8.56 13.93
C ASN A 3 -8.77 7.09 13.55
N CYS A 4 -8.79 6.81 12.25
CA CYS A 4 -8.78 5.44 11.73
C CYS A 4 -7.59 5.23 10.81
N ALA A 5 -6.97 4.06 10.89
CA ALA A 5 -5.99 3.63 9.90
C ALA A 5 -6.54 2.48 9.06
N ILE A 6 -6.39 2.55 7.74
CA ILE A 6 -6.67 1.45 6.81
C ILE A 6 -5.35 0.88 6.32
N VAL A 7 -5.11 -0.37 6.66
CA VAL A 7 -3.82 -1.05 6.47
C VAL A 7 -3.98 -2.38 5.75
N GLY A 8 -2.94 -2.83 5.06
CA GLY A 8 -2.89 -4.18 4.48
C GLY A 8 -2.36 -5.19 5.48
N ILE A 9 -2.98 -6.33 5.56
CA ILE A 9 -2.58 -7.38 6.52
C ILE A 9 -1.51 -8.29 5.94
N ASN A 10 -1.59 -8.65 4.67
CA ASN A 10 -0.70 -9.65 4.07
C ASN A 10 0.39 -8.99 3.18
N TRP A 11 0.42 -9.29 1.89
CA TRP A 11 1.48 -8.86 0.95
C TRP A 11 1.18 -7.55 0.20
N GLY A 12 0.01 -6.94 0.42
CA GLY A 12 -0.48 -5.81 -0.36
C GLY A 12 -1.53 -6.20 -1.39
N ASP A 13 -2.08 -5.20 -2.08
CA ASP A 13 -3.13 -5.37 -3.11
C ASP A 13 -4.44 -5.99 -2.58
N GLU A 14 -4.70 -5.89 -1.27
CA GLU A 14 -5.91 -6.44 -0.63
C GLU A 14 -7.19 -5.64 -0.94
N GLY A 15 -7.08 -4.45 -1.57
CA GLY A 15 -8.21 -3.59 -1.88
C GLY A 15 -8.38 -2.41 -0.91
N LYS A 16 -7.28 -1.93 -0.32
CA LYS A 16 -7.27 -0.78 0.60
C LYS A 16 -7.88 0.47 0.01
N GLY A 17 -7.52 0.85 -1.21
CA GLY A 17 -8.05 2.06 -1.86
C GLY A 17 -9.57 2.09 -1.92
N ARG A 18 -10.22 0.94 -2.18
CA ARG A 18 -11.68 0.82 -2.12
C ARG A 18 -12.22 1.01 -0.71
N MET A 19 -11.55 0.44 0.30
CA MET A 19 -11.97 0.63 1.70
C MET A 19 -11.80 2.07 2.16
N VAL A 20 -10.72 2.74 1.72
CA VAL A 20 -10.54 4.17 1.95
C VAL A 20 -11.66 4.97 1.29
N ASP A 21 -11.93 4.77 0.00
CA ASP A 21 -13.02 5.47 -0.70
C ASP A 21 -14.39 5.25 -0.05
N LEU A 22 -14.67 4.02 0.42
CA LEU A 22 -15.91 3.73 1.14
C LEU A 22 -16.00 4.52 2.45
N LEU A 23 -14.98 4.39 3.31
CA LEU A 23 -15.00 4.94 4.66
C LEU A 23 -14.78 6.46 4.70
N THR A 24 -14.21 7.04 3.64
CA THR A 24 -13.93 8.48 3.57
C THR A 24 -15.19 9.33 3.74
N SER A 25 -16.40 8.79 3.52
CA SER A 25 -17.65 9.52 3.80
C SER A 25 -17.78 10.00 5.26
N ASP A 26 -17.14 9.32 6.19
CA ASP A 26 -17.20 9.59 7.63
C ASP A 26 -15.97 10.39 8.12
N TYR A 27 -15.09 10.81 7.22
CA TYR A 27 -13.83 11.47 7.53
C TYR A 27 -13.66 12.79 6.78
N ASP A 28 -13.05 13.75 7.46
CA ASP A 28 -12.78 15.10 6.93
C ASP A 28 -11.41 15.19 6.27
N VAL A 29 -10.47 14.35 6.69
CA VAL A 29 -9.08 14.36 6.20
C VAL A 29 -8.62 12.94 5.90
N VAL A 30 -7.96 12.74 4.74
CA VAL A 30 -7.30 11.48 4.37
C VAL A 30 -5.81 11.71 4.23
N VAL A 31 -4.99 10.93 4.93
CA VAL A 31 -3.53 11.12 5.00
C VAL A 31 -2.81 9.89 4.49
N ARG A 32 -2.04 10.01 3.40
CA ARG A 32 -1.00 9.04 3.02
C ARG A 32 0.23 9.29 3.88
N TYR A 33 0.67 8.29 4.63
CA TYR A 33 1.73 8.47 5.62
C TYR A 33 3.07 7.79 5.26
N GLN A 34 3.11 6.96 4.20
CA GLN A 34 4.32 6.25 3.79
C GLN A 34 4.24 5.75 2.32
N GLY A 35 5.35 5.22 1.81
CA GLY A 35 5.43 4.66 0.46
C GLY A 35 5.59 5.75 -0.60
N GLY A 36 5.42 5.37 -1.85
CA GLY A 36 5.56 6.24 -3.01
C GLY A 36 4.76 5.72 -4.19
N GLY A 37 5.25 5.93 -5.40
CA GLY A 37 4.61 5.48 -6.65
C GLY A 37 4.71 3.97 -6.95
N ASN A 38 5.15 3.17 -6.00
CA ASN A 38 5.44 1.74 -6.19
C ASN A 38 4.22 0.82 -6.01
N ALA A 39 3.11 1.30 -5.47
CA ALA A 39 1.86 0.55 -5.41
C ALA A 39 0.71 1.34 -6.03
N GLY A 40 -0.31 0.65 -6.51
CA GLY A 40 -1.49 1.27 -7.11
C GLY A 40 -2.74 1.00 -6.27
N HIS A 41 -3.50 2.05 -5.98
CA HIS A 41 -4.83 1.96 -5.39
C HIS A 41 -5.89 2.13 -6.49
N THR A 42 -6.60 1.05 -6.80
CA THR A 42 -7.70 1.15 -7.76
C THR A 42 -8.97 1.62 -7.05
N VAL A 43 -9.53 2.72 -7.54
CA VAL A 43 -10.83 3.25 -7.14
C VAL A 43 -11.75 3.23 -8.34
N VAL A 44 -12.96 2.72 -8.17
CA VAL A 44 -14.02 2.71 -9.17
C VAL A 44 -15.20 3.52 -8.63
N ASN A 45 -15.57 4.57 -9.34
CA ASN A 45 -16.68 5.45 -8.97
C ASN A 45 -17.45 5.91 -10.22
N GLU A 46 -18.41 6.82 -10.04
CA GLU A 46 -19.24 7.38 -11.11
C GLU A 46 -18.45 8.13 -12.21
N LYS A 47 -17.22 8.55 -11.92
CA LYS A 47 -16.33 9.22 -12.88
C LYS A 47 -15.44 8.26 -13.65
N GLY A 48 -15.45 6.96 -13.28
CA GLY A 48 -14.70 5.91 -13.94
C GLY A 48 -13.77 5.11 -13.03
N LYS A 49 -12.81 4.43 -13.65
CA LYS A 49 -11.78 3.65 -12.97
C LYS A 49 -10.47 4.44 -12.92
N PHE A 50 -9.90 4.55 -11.74
CA PHE A 50 -8.65 5.26 -11.46
C PHE A 50 -7.64 4.31 -10.80
N ALA A 51 -6.38 4.44 -11.17
CA ALA A 51 -5.27 3.76 -10.53
C ALA A 51 -4.36 4.82 -9.89
N LEU A 52 -4.61 5.13 -8.61
CA LEU A 52 -3.82 6.11 -7.87
C LEU A 52 -2.53 5.48 -7.34
N HIS A 53 -1.45 6.22 -7.42
CA HIS A 53 -0.13 5.83 -6.93
C HIS A 53 0.35 6.68 -5.75
N LEU A 54 0.21 7.99 -5.85
CA LEU A 54 0.61 8.96 -4.83
C LEU A 54 -0.57 9.69 -4.20
N LEU A 55 -1.55 10.09 -5.00
CA LEU A 55 -2.73 10.77 -4.48
C LEU A 55 -3.47 9.88 -3.47
N PRO A 56 -3.94 10.45 -2.34
CA PRO A 56 -4.82 9.74 -1.42
C PRO A 56 -6.15 9.40 -2.09
N SER A 57 -6.72 8.24 -1.72
CA SER A 57 -8.00 7.78 -2.31
C SER A 57 -9.20 8.67 -1.96
N GLY A 58 -9.08 9.55 -0.98
CA GLY A 58 -10.08 10.55 -0.61
C GLY A 58 -10.24 11.69 -1.61
N ILE A 59 -9.36 11.82 -2.61
CA ILE A 59 -9.36 12.93 -3.59
C ILE A 59 -10.66 13.03 -4.40
N PHE A 60 -11.42 11.95 -4.49
CA PHE A 60 -12.70 11.91 -5.20
C PHE A 60 -13.87 12.45 -4.40
N ARG A 61 -13.69 12.74 -3.10
CA ARG A 61 -14.76 13.20 -2.20
C ARG A 61 -14.72 14.69 -2.00
N SER A 62 -15.83 15.34 -2.32
CA SER A 62 -16.01 16.77 -2.03
C SER A 62 -15.96 17.03 -0.52
N GLY A 63 -15.29 18.09 -0.11
CA GLY A 63 -15.17 18.50 1.30
C GLY A 63 -14.10 17.77 2.09
N VAL A 64 -13.42 16.79 1.51
CA VAL A 64 -12.31 16.05 2.14
C VAL A 64 -10.97 16.69 1.78
N VAL A 65 -10.13 16.92 2.77
CA VAL A 65 -8.75 17.37 2.56
C VAL A 65 -7.82 16.17 2.51
N ASN A 66 -6.99 16.10 1.49
CA ASN A 66 -6.04 15.02 1.25
C ASN A 66 -4.63 15.47 1.61
N VAL A 67 -3.86 14.64 2.28
CA VAL A 67 -2.53 14.98 2.79
C VAL A 67 -1.50 13.95 2.36
N LEU A 68 -0.40 14.38 1.78
CA LEU A 68 0.83 13.61 1.63
C LEU A 68 1.76 13.95 2.79
N GLY A 69 1.94 13.00 3.71
CA GLY A 69 2.67 13.20 4.96
C GLY A 69 4.19 13.06 4.81
N ASN A 70 4.90 13.27 5.91
CA ASN A 70 6.36 13.27 5.99
C ASN A 70 7.03 11.97 5.53
N GLY A 71 6.34 10.84 5.72
CA GLY A 71 6.87 9.52 5.39
C GLY A 71 6.77 9.14 3.91
N VAL A 72 6.10 9.96 3.08
CA VAL A 72 5.92 9.69 1.66
C VAL A 72 7.21 9.96 0.89
N ALA A 73 7.55 9.07 -0.04
CA ALA A 73 8.55 9.29 -1.08
C ALA A 73 7.92 10.15 -2.17
N LEU A 74 8.15 11.45 -2.11
CA LEU A 74 7.48 12.44 -2.93
C LEU A 74 8.12 12.54 -4.32
N ASP A 75 7.54 11.87 -5.28
CA ASP A 75 7.90 11.95 -6.69
C ASP A 75 7.07 13.02 -7.38
N CYS A 76 7.68 14.19 -7.61
CA CYS A 76 7.00 15.37 -8.19
C CYS A 76 6.47 15.10 -9.60
N GLU A 77 7.23 14.37 -10.41
CA GLU A 77 6.85 14.03 -11.79
C GLU A 77 5.65 13.09 -11.83
N ASN A 78 5.71 11.99 -11.07
CA ASN A 78 4.58 11.05 -10.98
C ASN A 78 3.35 11.73 -10.36
N LEU A 79 3.52 12.51 -9.31
CA LEU A 79 2.41 13.21 -8.66
C LEU A 79 1.74 14.18 -9.63
N TRP A 80 2.53 15.01 -10.33
CA TRP A 80 1.98 15.97 -11.29
C TRP A 80 1.23 15.28 -12.43
N THR A 81 1.82 14.23 -12.99
CA THR A 81 1.20 13.43 -14.05
C THR A 81 -0.13 12.82 -13.59
N GLU A 82 -0.14 12.24 -12.39
CA GLU A 82 -1.34 11.64 -11.80
C GLU A 82 -2.41 12.70 -11.52
N MET A 83 -2.03 13.87 -11.01
CA MET A 83 -2.95 15.01 -10.82
C MET A 83 -3.61 15.43 -12.15
N GLN A 84 -2.83 15.54 -13.24
CA GLN A 84 -3.36 15.91 -14.56
C GLN A 84 -4.34 14.86 -15.10
N ASP A 85 -4.05 13.57 -14.95
CA ASP A 85 -4.98 12.49 -15.34
C ASP A 85 -6.30 12.59 -14.56
N VAL A 86 -6.23 12.78 -13.26
CA VAL A 86 -7.40 12.89 -12.38
C VAL A 86 -8.21 14.16 -12.69
N ILE A 87 -7.54 15.30 -12.92
CA ILE A 87 -8.17 16.56 -13.31
C ILE A 87 -8.87 16.45 -14.67
N SER A 88 -8.25 15.77 -15.65
CA SER A 88 -8.81 15.57 -16.99
C SER A 88 -10.14 14.81 -16.98
N LYS A 89 -10.36 14.01 -15.92
CA LYS A 89 -11.60 13.25 -15.68
C LYS A 89 -12.61 14.01 -14.79
N GLY A 90 -12.42 15.31 -14.60
CA GLY A 90 -13.37 16.19 -13.93
C GLY A 90 -13.31 16.16 -12.40
N VAL A 91 -12.15 15.82 -11.81
CA VAL A 91 -11.90 15.98 -10.38
C VAL A 91 -11.11 17.26 -10.13
N SER A 92 -11.59 18.14 -9.25
CA SER A 92 -10.86 19.35 -8.88
C SER A 92 -9.76 19.03 -7.87
N ILE A 93 -8.52 19.45 -8.16
CA ILE A 93 -7.39 19.35 -7.24
C ILE A 93 -6.81 20.76 -7.06
N THR A 94 -6.87 21.26 -5.83
CA THR A 94 -6.43 22.60 -5.45
C THR A 94 -5.66 22.57 -4.12
N PRO A 95 -4.92 23.65 -3.77
CA PRO A 95 -4.25 23.71 -2.45
C PRO A 95 -5.19 23.64 -1.24
N GLU A 96 -6.49 23.84 -1.43
CA GLU A 96 -7.50 23.70 -0.38
C GLU A 96 -7.79 22.23 -0.06
N ASN A 97 -7.80 21.35 -1.08
CA ASN A 97 -8.17 19.94 -0.93
C ASN A 97 -7.02 18.94 -1.07
N LEU A 98 -5.81 19.40 -1.44
CA LEU A 98 -4.57 18.61 -1.40
C LEU A 98 -3.48 19.40 -0.70
N LYS A 99 -2.81 18.75 0.27
CA LYS A 99 -1.68 19.32 1.02
C LYS A 99 -0.51 18.37 0.98
N ILE A 100 0.68 18.94 0.77
CA ILE A 100 1.95 18.20 0.72
C ILE A 100 2.81 18.67 1.89
N SER A 101 3.29 17.73 2.69
CA SER A 101 4.18 18.07 3.80
C SER A 101 5.47 18.73 3.30
N ASP A 102 5.81 19.88 3.88
CA ASP A 102 7.10 20.52 3.72
C ASP A 102 8.28 19.63 4.14
N ARG A 103 8.01 18.63 5.01
CA ARG A 103 8.99 17.64 5.52
C ARG A 103 8.98 16.33 4.74
N ALA A 104 8.14 16.15 3.72
CA ALA A 104 8.25 15.03 2.82
C ALA A 104 9.55 15.13 2.02
N SER A 105 10.28 14.03 1.88
CA SER A 105 11.53 14.04 1.09
C SER A 105 11.23 13.84 -0.39
N LEU A 106 11.99 14.51 -1.27
CA LEU A 106 11.86 14.39 -2.72
C LEU A 106 12.50 13.10 -3.24
N LEU A 107 11.75 12.34 -4.01
CA LEU A 107 12.28 11.28 -4.85
C LEU A 107 12.84 11.92 -6.12
N LEU A 108 14.16 12.01 -6.20
CA LEU A 108 14.90 12.69 -7.27
C LEU A 108 15.14 11.73 -8.46
N PRO A 109 15.44 12.23 -9.65
CA PRO A 109 15.54 11.42 -10.87
C PRO A 109 16.45 10.20 -10.77
N TRP A 110 17.60 10.33 -10.11
CA TRP A 110 18.54 9.22 -9.95
C TRP A 110 18.02 8.05 -9.11
N HIS A 111 16.98 8.24 -8.26
CA HIS A 111 16.47 7.15 -7.45
C HIS A 111 15.85 6.03 -8.29
N ARG A 112 15.08 6.40 -9.32
CA ARG A 112 14.51 5.41 -10.25
C ARG A 112 15.60 4.73 -11.08
N GLU A 113 16.61 5.50 -11.51
CA GLU A 113 17.73 4.98 -12.25
C GLU A 113 18.52 3.97 -11.42
N LEU A 114 18.89 4.33 -10.17
CA LEU A 114 19.62 3.45 -9.25
C LEU A 114 18.83 2.16 -8.94
N ASP A 115 17.53 2.24 -8.78
CA ASP A 115 16.67 1.06 -8.56
C ASP A 115 16.73 0.11 -9.76
N GLY A 116 16.66 0.66 -10.98
CA GLY A 116 16.81 -0.11 -12.22
C GLY A 116 18.18 -0.74 -12.40
N LEU A 117 19.24 0.02 -12.10
CA LEU A 117 20.63 -0.44 -12.20
C LEU A 117 20.93 -1.55 -11.18
N GLU A 118 20.42 -1.44 -9.95
CA GLU A 118 20.62 -2.47 -8.93
C GLU A 118 19.88 -3.77 -9.27
N GLU A 119 18.62 -3.69 -9.75
CA GLU A 119 17.88 -4.87 -10.21
C GLU A 119 18.62 -5.56 -11.39
N ALA A 120 19.20 -4.77 -12.29
CA ALA A 120 20.01 -5.32 -13.40
C ALA A 120 21.29 -5.99 -12.89
N ARG A 121 21.99 -5.39 -11.92
CA ARG A 121 23.23 -5.92 -11.32
C ARG A 121 22.96 -7.23 -10.56
N LEU A 122 21.82 -7.33 -9.88
CA LEU A 122 21.43 -8.52 -9.12
C LEU A 122 21.04 -9.72 -10.00
N ALA A 123 20.66 -9.47 -11.25
CA ALA A 123 20.30 -10.52 -12.23
C ALA A 123 19.28 -11.54 -11.65
N ASP A 124 19.71 -12.80 -11.46
CA ASP A 124 18.85 -13.86 -10.92
C ASP A 124 18.51 -13.70 -9.42
N LYS A 125 19.27 -12.86 -8.70
CA LYS A 125 19.04 -12.55 -7.27
C LYS A 125 18.23 -11.28 -7.06
N LYS A 126 17.60 -10.76 -8.11
CA LYS A 126 16.77 -9.55 -8.05
C LYS A 126 15.62 -9.67 -7.03
N TYR A 127 15.23 -8.55 -6.45
CA TYR A 127 14.10 -8.47 -5.52
C TYR A 127 12.73 -8.38 -6.22
N GLY A 128 12.72 -8.17 -7.53
CA GLY A 128 11.49 -7.91 -8.28
C GLY A 128 10.94 -6.51 -8.03
N SER A 129 11.83 -5.52 -7.90
CA SER A 129 11.48 -4.11 -7.71
C SER A 129 10.53 -3.59 -8.78
N THR A 130 9.66 -2.66 -8.39
CA THR A 130 8.81 -1.90 -9.30
C THR A 130 9.56 -0.85 -10.11
N ARG A 131 10.86 -0.65 -9.84
CA ARG A 131 11.72 0.37 -10.43
C ARG A 131 11.19 1.80 -10.24
N GLN A 132 10.53 2.03 -9.10
CA GLN A 132 10.03 3.35 -8.73
C GLN A 132 10.97 4.10 -7.77
N GLY A 133 12.19 3.60 -7.57
CA GLY A 133 13.23 4.27 -6.80
C GLY A 133 13.06 4.21 -5.29
N ILE A 134 12.22 3.33 -4.76
CA ILE A 134 11.83 3.33 -3.35
C ILE A 134 13.01 2.94 -2.43
N ALA A 135 13.73 1.86 -2.73
CA ALA A 135 14.85 1.43 -1.91
C ALA A 135 16.00 2.46 -1.92
N PRO A 136 16.48 2.96 -3.07
CA PRO A 136 17.47 4.03 -3.09
C PRO A 136 17.02 5.30 -2.38
N PHE A 137 15.75 5.69 -2.54
CA PHE A 137 15.19 6.87 -1.88
C PHE A 137 15.23 6.77 -0.35
N TYR A 138 14.70 5.69 0.24
CA TYR A 138 14.71 5.55 1.70
C TYR A 138 16.13 5.37 2.24
N SER A 139 17.03 4.67 1.52
CA SER A 139 18.44 4.64 1.84
C SER A 139 19.01 6.05 1.97
N ASP A 140 18.78 6.90 0.97
CA ASP A 140 19.26 8.27 0.95
C ASP A 140 18.62 9.14 2.04
N LYS A 141 17.35 8.97 2.31
CA LYS A 141 16.66 9.66 3.41
C LYS A 141 17.35 9.41 4.75
N TYR A 142 17.68 8.16 5.07
CA TYR A 142 18.37 7.81 6.31
C TYR A 142 19.86 8.18 6.30
N GLN A 143 20.48 8.21 5.14
CA GLN A 143 21.85 8.74 4.96
C GLN A 143 21.89 10.27 4.94
N LYS A 144 20.74 10.96 4.97
CA LYS A 144 20.63 12.43 4.87
C LYS A 144 21.16 12.96 3.52
N LYS A 145 20.89 12.22 2.43
CA LYS A 145 21.30 12.50 1.06
C LYS A 145 20.11 12.79 0.14
N THR A 146 19.07 13.40 0.68
CA THR A 146 17.89 13.88 -0.06
C THR A 146 17.48 15.25 0.47
N VAL A 147 16.60 15.93 -0.25
CA VAL A 147 16.06 17.24 0.12
C VAL A 147 14.58 17.11 0.53
N MET A 148 14.11 18.01 1.39
CA MET A 148 12.71 18.08 1.78
C MET A 148 11.92 18.94 0.79
N ALA A 149 10.63 18.67 0.62
CA ALA A 149 9.76 19.41 -0.27
C ALA A 149 9.70 20.92 0.07
N GLY A 150 9.78 21.27 1.35
CA GLY A 150 9.84 22.65 1.80
C GLY A 150 11.02 23.45 1.24
N GLU A 151 12.13 22.78 0.87
CA GLU A 151 13.28 23.45 0.26
C GLU A 151 12.98 24.02 -1.14
N LEU A 152 11.97 23.48 -1.82
CA LEU A 152 11.47 24.05 -3.07
C LEU A 152 10.99 25.52 -2.90
N LEU A 153 10.59 25.90 -1.69
CA LEU A 153 10.18 27.28 -1.37
C LEU A 153 11.37 28.24 -1.19
N TYR A 154 12.60 27.69 -1.08
CA TYR A 154 13.83 28.43 -0.82
C TYR A 154 14.91 28.03 -1.85
N PRO A 155 14.80 28.47 -3.13
CA PRO A 155 15.64 28.00 -4.23
C PRO A 155 17.15 28.06 -3.97
N ASP A 156 17.66 29.15 -3.39
CA ASP A 156 19.09 29.30 -3.12
C ASP A 156 19.60 28.21 -2.17
N LYS A 157 18.81 27.84 -1.12
CA LYS A 157 19.14 26.79 -0.18
C LYS A 157 19.01 25.41 -0.83
N LEU A 158 18.01 25.21 -1.67
CA LEU A 158 17.82 23.98 -2.44
C LEU A 158 19.05 23.70 -3.31
N TRP A 159 19.53 24.68 -4.06
CA TRP A 159 20.66 24.48 -4.96
C TRP A 159 21.96 24.21 -4.21
N GLU A 160 22.25 24.96 -3.12
CA GLU A 160 23.38 24.75 -2.24
C GLU A 160 23.39 23.30 -1.70
N HIS A 161 22.22 22.82 -1.24
CA HIS A 161 22.08 21.46 -0.69
C HIS A 161 22.22 20.38 -1.77
N LEU A 162 21.58 20.55 -2.93
CA LEU A 162 21.62 19.59 -4.03
C LEU A 162 23.01 19.41 -4.62
N GLU A 163 23.85 20.45 -4.66
CA GLU A 163 25.21 20.37 -5.19
C GLU A 163 26.04 19.33 -4.45
N GLY A 164 26.02 19.34 -3.11
CA GLY A 164 26.72 18.37 -2.28
C GLY A 164 26.17 16.94 -2.38
N ILE A 165 24.84 16.80 -2.58
CA ILE A 165 24.21 15.50 -2.79
C ILE A 165 24.56 14.94 -4.17
N LEU A 166 24.53 15.79 -5.20
CA LEU A 166 24.80 15.41 -6.59
C LEU A 166 26.21 14.86 -6.77
N GLU A 167 27.22 15.49 -6.14
CA GLU A 167 28.59 14.98 -6.15
C GLU A 167 28.66 13.53 -5.68
N TRP A 168 28.05 13.24 -4.53
CA TRP A 168 28.00 11.89 -3.96
C TRP A 168 27.25 10.91 -4.86
N LYS A 169 26.13 11.32 -5.45
CA LYS A 169 25.33 10.46 -6.32
C LYS A 169 26.04 10.12 -7.61
N ASN A 170 26.72 11.09 -8.20
CA ASN A 170 27.50 10.88 -9.40
C ASN A 170 28.67 9.90 -9.16
N LEU A 171 29.33 9.96 -8.01
CA LEU A 171 30.31 8.94 -7.63
C LEU A 171 29.69 7.53 -7.60
N THR A 172 28.48 7.39 -7.07
CA THR A 172 27.78 6.09 -7.05
C THR A 172 27.43 5.64 -8.47
N LEU A 173 26.83 6.50 -9.28
CA LEU A 173 26.42 6.20 -10.66
C LEU A 173 27.62 5.78 -11.50
N GLU A 174 28.71 6.56 -11.49
CA GLU A 174 29.88 6.31 -12.32
C GLU A 174 30.72 5.12 -11.82
N ARG A 175 31.03 5.07 -10.52
CA ARG A 175 32.02 4.10 -9.99
C ARG A 175 31.42 2.74 -9.67
N VAL A 176 30.14 2.70 -9.26
CA VAL A 176 29.49 1.42 -8.94
C VAL A 176 28.80 0.83 -10.16
N TYR A 177 28.09 1.67 -10.91
CA TYR A 177 27.24 1.19 -11.99
C TYR A 177 27.75 1.50 -13.40
N GLY A 178 28.80 2.35 -13.56
CA GLY A 178 29.28 2.80 -14.86
C GLY A 178 28.25 3.62 -15.65
N ALA A 179 27.30 4.23 -14.93
CA ALA A 179 26.23 5.03 -15.51
C ALA A 179 26.66 6.49 -15.72
N LYS A 180 25.91 7.22 -16.55
CA LYS A 180 26.17 8.64 -16.82
C LYS A 180 25.82 9.49 -15.58
N PRO A 181 26.69 10.47 -15.22
CA PRO A 181 26.37 11.39 -14.13
C PRO A 181 25.24 12.36 -14.54
N HIS A 182 24.48 12.82 -13.54
CA HIS A 182 23.55 13.94 -13.67
C HIS A 182 24.29 15.28 -13.54
N THR A 183 23.71 16.33 -14.12
CA THR A 183 24.21 17.70 -13.99
C THR A 183 23.26 18.55 -13.12
N MET A 184 23.74 19.69 -12.62
CA MET A 184 22.88 20.66 -11.94
C MET A 184 21.84 21.24 -12.88
N GLU A 185 22.15 21.36 -14.18
CA GLU A 185 21.23 21.81 -15.22
C GLU A 185 20.05 20.84 -15.37
N ASP A 186 20.34 19.52 -15.37
CA ASP A 186 19.30 18.49 -15.42
C ASP A 186 18.34 18.60 -14.20
N LEU A 187 18.89 18.81 -13.01
CA LEU A 187 18.10 18.97 -11.78
C LEU A 187 17.27 20.27 -11.78
N LYS A 188 17.86 21.38 -12.25
CA LYS A 188 17.15 22.65 -12.41
C LYS A 188 16.00 22.54 -13.40
N ALA A 189 16.22 21.84 -14.53
CA ALA A 189 15.17 21.57 -15.51
C ALA A 189 14.05 20.73 -14.88
N TRP A 190 14.39 19.65 -14.17
CA TRP A 190 13.40 18.79 -13.49
C TRP A 190 12.59 19.56 -12.44
N VAL A 191 13.24 20.43 -11.64
CA VAL A 191 12.54 21.26 -10.65
C VAL A 191 11.62 22.26 -11.35
N ALA A 192 12.06 22.88 -12.45
CA ALA A 192 11.22 23.81 -13.24
C ALA A 192 10.01 23.08 -13.85
N ASP A 193 10.19 21.86 -14.34
CA ASP A 193 9.12 21.09 -14.98
C ASP A 193 8.09 20.52 -14.00
N PHE A 194 8.53 20.11 -12.82
CA PHE A 194 7.68 19.37 -11.87
C PHE A 194 7.65 20.00 -10.47
N GLY A 195 8.80 20.40 -9.92
CA GLY A 195 8.90 20.98 -8.57
C GLY A 195 8.08 22.26 -8.42
N GLU A 196 8.19 23.18 -9.39
CA GLU A 196 7.44 24.43 -9.36
C GLU A 196 5.92 24.23 -9.37
N LYS A 197 5.43 23.18 -10.05
CA LYS A 197 4.00 22.88 -10.17
C LYS A 197 3.38 22.37 -8.88
N ILE A 198 4.17 21.73 -8.00
CA ILE A 198 3.67 21.23 -6.73
C ILE A 198 3.85 22.21 -5.57
N LYS A 199 4.65 23.27 -5.74
CA LYS A 199 4.89 24.31 -4.71
C LYS A 199 3.62 24.85 -4.04
N PRO A 200 2.54 25.17 -4.78
CA PRO A 200 1.33 25.72 -4.16
C PRO A 200 0.68 24.81 -3.11
N PHE A 201 0.97 23.50 -3.16
CA PHE A 201 0.40 22.49 -2.28
C PHE A 201 1.25 22.26 -1.03
N ILE A 202 2.49 22.77 -0.96
CA ILE A 202 3.44 22.55 0.13
C ILE A 202 3.08 23.41 1.34
N CYS A 203 2.96 22.79 2.50
CA CYS A 203 2.68 23.47 3.77
C CYS A 203 3.15 22.65 4.96
N ASP A 204 3.12 23.25 6.17
CA ASP A 204 3.26 22.51 7.44
C ASP A 204 1.99 21.65 7.66
N THR A 205 2.04 20.41 7.17
CA THR A 205 0.93 19.47 7.37
C THR A 205 0.74 19.04 8.81
N GLY A 206 1.79 19.08 9.63
CA GLY A 206 1.69 18.80 11.06
C GLY A 206 0.85 19.84 11.79
N ALA A 207 1.09 21.13 11.51
CA ALA A 207 0.26 22.22 12.04
C ALA A 207 -1.19 22.11 11.56
N PHE A 208 -1.39 21.80 10.26
CA PHE A 208 -2.72 21.58 9.70
C PHE A 208 -3.46 20.45 10.41
N LEU A 209 -2.83 19.27 10.58
CA LEU A 209 -3.47 18.10 11.21
C LEU A 209 -3.78 18.36 12.70
N ARG A 210 -2.92 19.05 13.43
CA ARG A 210 -3.19 19.49 14.81
C ARG A 210 -4.39 20.42 14.88
N GLN A 211 -4.49 21.35 13.96
CA GLN A 211 -5.64 22.26 13.90
C GLN A 211 -6.93 21.52 13.55
N ALA A 212 -6.92 20.65 12.55
CA ALA A 212 -8.05 19.80 12.19
C ALA A 212 -8.52 18.96 13.39
N SER A 213 -7.57 18.37 14.13
CA SER A 213 -7.87 17.60 15.35
C SER A 213 -8.53 18.46 16.44
N LYS A 214 -8.05 19.70 16.69
CA LYS A 214 -8.65 20.63 17.64
C LYS A 214 -10.07 21.04 17.24
N GLU A 215 -10.35 21.09 15.96
CA GLU A 215 -11.68 21.37 15.38
C GLU A 215 -12.60 20.16 15.42
N GLY A 216 -12.17 19.02 15.96
CA GLY A 216 -12.96 17.80 16.05
C GLY A 216 -13.11 17.02 14.74
N LYS A 217 -12.25 17.30 13.74
CA LYS A 217 -12.24 16.62 12.45
C LYS A 217 -11.78 15.16 12.58
N ASN A 218 -12.44 14.28 11.82
CA ASN A 218 -12.07 12.88 11.72
C ASN A 218 -10.93 12.69 10.69
N ILE A 219 -9.89 11.93 11.06
CA ILE A 219 -8.71 11.71 10.23
C ILE A 219 -8.58 10.23 9.86
N LEU A 220 -8.46 9.96 8.57
CA LEU A 220 -8.23 8.62 8.01
C LEU A 220 -6.80 8.51 7.52
N PHE A 221 -6.04 7.56 8.06
CA PHE A 221 -4.69 7.24 7.63
C PHE A 221 -4.71 6.10 6.61
N GLU A 222 -4.21 6.35 5.41
CA GLU A 222 -4.17 5.41 4.31
C GLU A 222 -2.79 4.81 4.14
N ALA A 223 -2.66 3.49 4.40
CA ALA A 223 -1.43 2.75 4.16
C ALA A 223 -1.30 2.28 2.71
N GLN A 224 -0.08 1.93 2.36
CA GLN A 224 0.30 1.28 1.11
C GLN A 224 0.95 -0.07 1.43
N LEU A 225 0.78 -1.09 0.54
CA LEU A 225 1.27 -2.46 0.75
C LEU A 225 0.61 -3.15 1.96
N GLY A 226 1.30 -4.11 2.57
CA GLY A 226 0.82 -4.87 3.72
C GLY A 226 1.95 -5.27 4.67
N SER A 227 1.60 -5.84 5.81
CA SER A 227 2.51 -6.16 6.92
C SER A 227 3.70 -7.01 6.49
N LEU A 228 3.47 -8.00 5.61
CA LEU A 228 4.52 -8.91 5.17
C LEU A 228 5.52 -8.25 4.20
N ARG A 229 5.26 -7.01 3.79
CA ARG A 229 6.18 -6.17 3.02
C ARG A 229 6.79 -5.04 3.85
N ASP A 230 6.52 -4.99 5.15
CA ASP A 230 7.18 -4.01 6.05
C ASP A 230 8.67 -4.30 6.16
N LEU A 231 9.48 -3.24 6.30
CA LEU A 231 10.94 -3.35 6.37
C LEU A 231 11.41 -4.16 7.58
N ASP A 232 10.76 -3.97 8.74
CA ASP A 232 11.18 -4.54 10.01
C ASP A 232 10.44 -5.86 10.34
N TYR A 233 9.16 -5.97 9.97
CA TYR A 233 8.28 -7.09 10.32
C TYR A 233 7.97 -8.03 9.15
N GLY A 234 8.32 -7.64 7.92
CA GLY A 234 8.02 -8.42 6.72
C GLY A 234 8.99 -9.55 6.43
N ILE A 235 8.84 -10.13 5.25
CA ILE A 235 9.66 -11.25 4.75
C ILE A 235 11.01 -10.76 4.21
N TYR A 236 11.78 -10.05 5.04
CA TYR A 236 13.08 -9.49 4.66
C TYR A 236 14.01 -10.53 4.03
N PRO A 237 14.73 -10.21 2.91
CA PRO A 237 14.88 -8.88 2.30
C PRO A 237 13.82 -8.55 1.22
N MET A 238 12.82 -9.38 1.00
CA MET A 238 11.79 -9.20 -0.03
C MET A 238 10.67 -8.26 0.47
N THR A 239 11.05 -7.07 0.94
CA THR A 239 10.20 -6.04 1.55
C THR A 239 10.19 -4.76 0.73
N THR A 240 9.29 -3.84 1.06
CA THR A 240 9.47 -2.42 0.72
C THR A 240 10.43 -1.78 1.72
N SER A 241 11.02 -0.65 1.37
CA SER A 241 11.89 0.12 2.28
C SER A 241 11.11 1.14 3.12
N SER A 242 9.79 1.06 3.13
CA SER A 242 8.91 1.91 3.95
C SER A 242 8.23 1.11 5.06
N ASN A 243 7.54 1.79 5.97
CA ASN A 243 6.85 1.19 7.10
C ASN A 243 5.32 1.25 6.91
N PRO A 244 4.68 0.22 6.34
CA PRO A 244 3.22 0.15 6.18
C PRO A 244 2.45 -0.15 7.47
N ILE A 245 3.13 -0.35 8.59
CA ILE A 245 2.52 -0.64 9.89
C ILE A 245 1.75 0.59 10.42
N ALA A 246 0.55 0.37 10.97
CA ALA A 246 -0.32 1.44 11.49
C ALA A 246 0.37 2.30 12.55
N ALA A 247 1.23 1.72 13.37
CA ALA A 247 1.99 2.44 14.39
C ALA A 247 2.92 3.53 13.81
N TYR A 248 3.29 3.46 12.53
CA TYR A 248 4.05 4.50 11.85
C TYR A 248 3.18 5.66 11.34
N ALA A 249 1.86 5.49 11.24
CA ALA A 249 0.97 6.49 10.65
C ALA A 249 1.03 7.85 11.35
N PRO A 250 1.06 7.97 12.69
CA PRO A 250 1.26 9.26 13.35
C PRO A 250 2.57 9.95 12.95
N VAL A 251 3.67 9.22 12.94
CA VAL A 251 5.01 9.75 12.58
C VAL A 251 5.06 10.11 11.10
N GLY A 252 4.64 9.20 10.24
CA GLY A 252 4.68 9.39 8.79
C GLY A 252 3.72 10.45 8.26
N SER A 253 2.65 10.77 9.00
CA SER A 253 1.74 11.88 8.67
C SER A 253 2.27 13.27 9.02
N GLY A 254 3.24 13.36 9.95
CA GLY A 254 3.70 14.61 10.55
C GLY A 254 2.90 15.04 11.79
N TYR A 255 2.08 14.14 12.33
CA TYR A 255 1.26 14.34 13.53
C TYR A 255 1.56 13.24 14.56
N PRO A 256 2.79 13.22 15.15
CA PRO A 256 3.27 12.09 15.96
C PRO A 256 2.50 11.86 17.26
N GLU A 257 1.79 12.87 17.77
CA GLU A 257 0.92 12.75 18.92
C GLU A 257 -0.49 12.21 18.63
N ALA A 258 -0.82 11.92 17.36
CA ALA A 258 -2.11 11.34 17.00
C ALA A 258 -2.30 9.97 17.65
N LYS A 259 -3.48 9.75 18.23
CA LYS A 259 -3.93 8.43 18.68
C LYS A 259 -4.81 7.83 17.61
N ILE A 260 -4.58 6.58 17.27
CA ILE A 260 -5.43 5.85 16.31
C ILE A 260 -6.45 5.07 17.13
N ASP A 261 -7.73 5.38 16.94
CA ASP A 261 -8.83 4.77 17.70
C ASP A 261 -9.29 3.45 17.07
N LYS A 262 -9.14 3.33 15.74
CA LYS A 262 -9.57 2.16 14.97
C LYS A 262 -8.53 1.81 13.91
N ILE A 263 -8.20 0.52 13.77
CA ILE A 263 -7.31 0.03 12.74
C ILE A 263 -8.05 -1.04 11.93
N VAL A 264 -8.44 -0.70 10.71
CA VAL A 264 -9.11 -1.61 9.78
C VAL A 264 -8.06 -2.31 8.93
N GLY A 265 -7.84 -3.59 9.22
CA GLY A 265 -6.98 -4.47 8.43
C GLY A 265 -7.72 -5.01 7.21
N VAL A 266 -7.17 -4.81 6.02
CA VAL A 266 -7.76 -5.35 4.79
C VAL A 266 -7.11 -6.69 4.45
N VAL A 267 -7.94 -7.72 4.24
CA VAL A 267 -7.56 -9.10 3.93
C VAL A 267 -8.38 -9.58 2.74
N LYS A 268 -7.80 -10.29 1.79
CA LYS A 268 -8.59 -11.03 0.77
C LYS A 268 -9.09 -12.35 1.34
N ALA A 269 -10.20 -12.84 0.85
CA ALA A 269 -10.71 -14.17 1.14
C ALA A 269 -9.79 -15.31 0.63
N TYR A 270 -8.72 -14.97 -0.07
CA TYR A 270 -7.62 -15.82 -0.52
C TYR A 270 -6.32 -15.02 -0.46
N SER A 271 -5.17 -15.63 -0.70
CA SER A 271 -3.89 -14.94 -0.68
C SER A 271 -3.43 -14.56 -2.08
N SER A 272 -2.83 -13.37 -2.22
CA SER A 272 -2.11 -12.97 -3.42
C SER A 272 -0.85 -12.18 -3.08
N CYS A 273 0.17 -12.29 -3.93
CA CYS A 273 1.45 -11.66 -3.71
C CYS A 273 2.02 -11.13 -5.04
N VAL A 274 2.61 -9.95 -5.00
CA VAL A 274 3.42 -9.39 -6.08
C VAL A 274 4.88 -9.34 -5.62
N GLY A 275 5.81 -9.64 -6.53
CA GLY A 275 7.24 -9.68 -6.22
C GLY A 275 7.70 -11.02 -5.68
N GLU A 276 9.00 -11.08 -5.41
CA GLU A 276 9.69 -12.30 -4.98
C GLU A 276 9.53 -12.58 -3.48
N GLY A 277 10.08 -13.67 -3.03
CA GLY A 277 10.11 -14.11 -1.63
C GLY A 277 9.16 -15.26 -1.30
N PRO A 278 9.25 -15.80 -0.10
CA PRO A 278 8.47 -16.95 0.34
C PRO A 278 6.96 -16.63 0.37
N PHE A 279 6.18 -17.57 -0.15
CA PHE A 279 4.72 -17.56 -0.14
C PHE A 279 4.27 -19.00 0.10
N THR A 280 4.14 -19.39 1.36
CA THR A 280 4.05 -20.77 1.82
C THR A 280 2.89 -21.57 1.20
N CYS A 281 1.74 -20.92 0.97
CA CYS A 281 0.56 -21.56 0.39
C CYS A 281 0.35 -21.27 -1.11
N GLU A 282 1.41 -20.92 -1.84
CA GLU A 282 1.31 -20.60 -3.28
C GLU A 282 0.79 -21.77 -4.12
N TRP A 283 -0.14 -21.47 -5.00
CA TRP A 283 -0.63 -22.40 -6.02
C TRP A 283 0.09 -22.23 -7.35
N PHE A 284 0.15 -23.32 -8.10
CA PHE A 284 0.76 -23.39 -9.42
C PHE A 284 -0.20 -24.08 -10.42
N GLY A 285 0.09 -23.92 -11.71
CA GLY A 285 -0.66 -24.57 -12.76
C GLY A 285 -2.11 -24.08 -12.88
N GLU A 286 -3.02 -25.00 -13.22
CA GLU A 286 -4.40 -24.69 -13.61
C GLU A 286 -5.21 -24.07 -12.46
N GLU A 287 -5.01 -24.52 -11.23
CA GLU A 287 -5.72 -23.97 -10.04
C GLU A 287 -5.35 -22.50 -9.80
N ALA A 288 -4.06 -22.18 -9.92
CA ALA A 288 -3.60 -20.81 -9.81
C ALA A 288 -4.14 -19.92 -10.93
N GLU A 289 -4.22 -20.47 -12.17
CA GLU A 289 -4.76 -19.74 -13.32
C GLU A 289 -6.24 -19.41 -13.11
N LYS A 290 -7.05 -20.40 -12.73
CA LYS A 290 -8.48 -20.20 -12.42
C LYS A 290 -8.70 -19.14 -11.35
N LEU A 291 -7.90 -19.16 -10.29
CA LEU A 291 -8.02 -18.16 -9.22
C LEU A 291 -7.58 -16.77 -9.69
N ARG A 292 -6.52 -16.67 -10.51
CA ARG A 292 -6.07 -15.39 -11.11
C ARG A 292 -7.15 -14.79 -12.00
N GLU A 293 -7.75 -15.59 -12.89
CA GLU A 293 -8.82 -15.15 -13.77
C GLU A 293 -10.05 -14.71 -12.99
N ALA A 294 -10.55 -15.54 -12.07
CA ALA A 294 -11.70 -15.23 -11.24
C ALA A 294 -11.50 -13.96 -10.39
N GLY A 295 -10.30 -13.79 -9.86
CA GLY A 295 -9.95 -12.65 -9.01
C GLY A 295 -9.45 -11.42 -9.78
N GLY A 296 -9.18 -11.52 -11.08
CA GLY A 296 -8.53 -10.45 -11.84
C GLY A 296 -7.15 -10.12 -11.30
N GLU A 297 -6.37 -11.15 -10.90
CA GLU A 297 -5.09 -10.99 -10.18
C GLU A 297 -3.93 -10.72 -11.14
N TYR A 298 -3.99 -9.52 -11.74
CA TYR A 298 -2.96 -8.98 -12.63
C TYR A 298 -2.56 -7.57 -12.18
N GLY A 299 -1.29 -7.22 -12.40
CA GLY A 299 -0.78 -5.90 -12.05
C GLY A 299 -1.46 -4.80 -12.85
N ALA A 300 -2.00 -3.79 -12.19
CA ALA A 300 -2.77 -2.72 -12.85
C ALA A 300 -1.97 -1.96 -13.92
N LYS A 301 -0.67 -1.79 -13.73
CA LYS A 301 0.23 -1.06 -14.66
C LYS A 301 0.94 -1.99 -15.64
N THR A 302 1.33 -3.16 -15.19
CA THR A 302 2.22 -4.06 -15.96
C THR A 302 1.51 -5.25 -16.58
N GLY A 303 0.26 -5.54 -16.19
CA GLY A 303 -0.45 -6.77 -16.55
C GLY A 303 0.22 -8.05 -16.02
N ARG A 304 1.28 -7.97 -15.22
CA ARG A 304 2.00 -9.13 -14.69
C ARG A 304 1.07 -9.97 -13.82
N PRO A 305 0.98 -11.30 -14.05
CA PRO A 305 0.18 -12.17 -13.20
C PRO A 305 0.70 -12.19 -11.77
N ARG A 306 -0.20 -12.08 -10.81
CA ARG A 306 0.12 -12.22 -9.39
C ARG A 306 0.24 -13.67 -9.00
N ARG A 307 1.07 -13.95 -8.01
CA ARG A 307 1.13 -15.23 -7.32
C ARG A 307 -0.12 -15.32 -6.44
N VAL A 308 -0.77 -16.47 -6.42
CA VAL A 308 -2.05 -16.67 -5.71
C VAL A 308 -2.04 -18.00 -4.95
N GLY A 309 -2.91 -18.12 -3.97
CA GLY A 309 -3.11 -19.33 -3.18
C GLY A 309 -4.31 -19.18 -2.24
N PRO A 310 -4.64 -20.19 -1.44
CA PRO A 310 -5.70 -20.14 -0.45
C PRO A 310 -5.41 -19.07 0.60
N ILE A 311 -6.40 -18.73 1.42
CA ILE A 311 -6.16 -17.87 2.58
C ILE A 311 -5.14 -18.54 3.50
N ASP A 312 -4.16 -17.75 3.94
CA ASP A 312 -3.12 -18.18 4.87
C ASP A 312 -3.43 -17.63 6.26
N ILE A 313 -3.94 -18.49 7.15
CA ILE A 313 -4.33 -18.11 8.50
C ILE A 313 -3.13 -17.69 9.34
N VAL A 314 -2.00 -18.38 9.19
CA VAL A 314 -0.77 -18.09 9.97
C VAL A 314 -0.23 -16.71 9.61
N ALA A 315 -0.04 -16.46 8.30
CA ALA A 315 0.42 -15.17 7.80
C ALA A 315 -0.58 -14.03 8.12
N THR A 316 -1.88 -14.29 8.01
CA THR A 316 -2.92 -13.30 8.30
C THR A 316 -2.96 -12.94 9.78
N ARG A 317 -2.89 -13.91 10.69
CA ARG A 317 -2.82 -13.68 12.14
C ARG A 317 -1.59 -12.86 12.51
N TYR A 318 -0.44 -13.20 11.96
CA TYR A 318 0.79 -12.44 12.17
C TYR A 318 0.66 -10.99 11.69
N GLY A 319 0.14 -10.77 10.47
CA GLY A 319 -0.09 -9.44 9.95
C GLY A 319 -1.06 -8.61 10.79
N ILE A 320 -2.13 -9.22 11.32
CA ILE A 320 -3.08 -8.59 12.26
C ILE A 320 -2.35 -8.14 13.53
N GLN A 321 -1.50 -8.99 14.09
CA GLN A 321 -0.70 -8.67 15.28
C GLN A 321 0.27 -7.52 15.01
N CYS A 322 1.00 -7.54 13.88
CA CYS A 322 1.90 -6.47 13.50
C CYS A 322 1.19 -5.13 13.35
N GLN A 323 -0.02 -5.12 12.79
CA GLN A 323 -0.81 -3.90 12.61
C GLN A 323 -1.51 -3.43 13.89
N GLY A 324 -1.75 -4.32 14.85
CA GLY A 324 -2.67 -4.06 15.96
C GLY A 324 -4.10 -3.84 15.46
N ALA A 325 -4.53 -4.59 14.43
CA ALA A 325 -5.83 -4.39 13.80
C ALA A 325 -6.97 -4.67 14.80
N THR A 326 -7.94 -3.75 14.84
CA THR A 326 -9.15 -3.85 15.69
C THR A 326 -10.32 -4.47 14.94
N ASP A 327 -10.33 -4.30 13.62
CA ASP A 327 -11.38 -4.76 12.71
C ASP A 327 -10.76 -5.24 11.39
N ILE A 328 -11.43 -6.16 10.72
CA ILE A 328 -11.05 -6.68 9.41
C ILE A 328 -12.08 -6.30 8.35
N ALA A 329 -11.58 -5.91 7.20
CA ALA A 329 -12.33 -5.88 5.95
C ALA A 329 -11.89 -7.08 5.09
N LEU A 330 -12.75 -8.11 5.01
CA LEU A 330 -12.53 -9.27 4.16
C LEU A 330 -13.03 -8.97 2.75
N THR A 331 -12.11 -8.92 1.80
CA THR A 331 -12.41 -8.54 0.40
C THR A 331 -12.47 -9.75 -0.52
N LYS A 332 -13.15 -9.60 -1.66
CA LYS A 332 -13.20 -10.60 -2.75
C LYS A 332 -13.75 -11.97 -2.33
N LEU A 333 -14.76 -12.00 -1.46
CA LEU A 333 -15.44 -13.23 -1.09
C LEU A 333 -16.14 -13.88 -2.29
N ASP A 334 -16.72 -13.05 -3.17
CA ASP A 334 -17.37 -13.43 -4.44
C ASP A 334 -16.47 -14.26 -5.37
N VAL A 335 -15.18 -14.01 -5.34
CA VAL A 335 -14.19 -14.72 -6.18
C VAL A 335 -14.16 -16.23 -5.92
N LEU A 336 -14.46 -16.65 -4.70
CA LEU A 336 -14.45 -18.07 -4.32
C LEU A 336 -15.72 -18.84 -4.70
N SER A 337 -16.72 -18.18 -5.27
CA SER A 337 -18.03 -18.77 -5.61
C SER A 337 -17.97 -19.94 -6.60
N TYR A 338 -16.88 -20.11 -7.35
CA TYR A 338 -16.71 -21.22 -8.29
C TYR A 338 -16.21 -22.51 -7.65
N LEU A 339 -15.74 -22.47 -6.40
CA LEU A 339 -15.15 -23.62 -5.71
C LEU A 339 -16.23 -24.52 -5.08
N ASP A 340 -16.06 -25.84 -5.16
CA ASP A 340 -16.87 -26.83 -4.44
C ASP A 340 -16.43 -26.91 -2.98
N GLU A 341 -15.12 -26.91 -2.77
CA GLU A 341 -14.47 -26.82 -1.47
C GLU A 341 -13.48 -25.66 -1.48
N ILE A 342 -13.46 -24.88 -0.40
CA ILE A 342 -12.57 -23.74 -0.25
C ILE A 342 -11.39 -24.18 0.62
N PRO A 343 -10.19 -24.33 0.02
CA PRO A 343 -9.00 -24.68 0.77
C PRO A 343 -8.49 -23.51 1.62
N ILE A 344 -7.93 -23.84 2.77
CA ILE A 344 -7.41 -22.92 3.79
C ILE A 344 -6.07 -23.43 4.27
N CYS A 345 -5.03 -22.61 4.26
CA CYS A 345 -3.78 -22.91 4.94
C CYS A 345 -3.95 -22.57 6.43
N ALA A 346 -4.21 -23.61 7.24
CA ALA A 346 -4.57 -23.45 8.65
C ALA A 346 -3.36 -23.35 9.58
N ARG A 347 -2.27 -24.05 9.25
CA ARG A 347 -0.99 -24.12 9.99
C ARG A 347 0.17 -24.30 9.03
N TYR A 348 1.39 -24.27 9.56
CA TYR A 348 2.59 -24.68 8.84
C TYR A 348 3.18 -25.96 9.46
N GLU A 349 3.90 -26.72 8.66
CA GLU A 349 4.83 -27.76 9.11
C GLU A 349 6.26 -27.23 8.90
N LEU A 350 7.05 -27.24 9.95
CA LEU A 350 8.45 -26.83 9.91
C LEU A 350 9.29 -27.79 10.76
N GLY A 351 10.33 -28.39 10.16
CA GLY A 351 11.17 -29.35 10.85
C GLY A 351 10.46 -30.63 11.33
N GLY A 352 9.31 -30.98 10.72
CA GLY A 352 8.48 -32.14 11.11
C GLY A 352 7.46 -31.84 12.21
N GLU A 353 7.38 -30.60 12.69
CA GLU A 353 6.39 -30.17 13.68
C GLU A 353 5.36 -29.22 13.07
N GLN A 354 4.10 -29.32 13.49
CA GLN A 354 3.08 -28.35 13.13
C GLN A 354 3.18 -27.13 14.02
N ILE A 355 3.23 -25.94 13.37
CA ILE A 355 3.31 -24.65 14.04
C ILE A 355 2.13 -23.76 13.63
N ASP A 356 1.74 -22.86 14.50
CA ASP A 356 0.67 -21.87 14.28
C ASP A 356 1.13 -20.41 14.37
N TYR A 357 2.44 -20.20 14.43
CA TYR A 357 3.10 -18.90 14.39
C TYR A 357 3.84 -18.69 13.06
N PHE A 358 4.02 -17.44 12.66
CA PHE A 358 4.76 -17.07 11.45
C PHE A 358 6.27 -17.15 11.72
N PRO A 359 7.02 -18.04 11.04
CA PRO A 359 8.44 -18.23 11.33
C PRO A 359 9.30 -17.05 10.85
N PHE A 360 10.50 -16.96 11.40
CA PHE A 360 11.49 -15.97 10.96
C PHE A 360 11.79 -16.09 9.46
N PRO A 361 12.00 -14.98 8.73
CA PRO A 361 12.12 -15.00 7.27
C PRO A 361 13.15 -15.95 6.70
N ALA A 362 14.28 -16.17 7.39
CA ALA A 362 15.33 -17.06 6.90
C ALA A 362 14.94 -18.54 6.83
N ILE A 363 13.99 -18.98 7.67
CA ILE A 363 13.50 -20.36 7.71
C ILE A 363 12.09 -20.52 7.14
N LEU A 364 11.43 -19.42 6.81
CA LEU A 364 10.10 -19.43 6.20
C LEU A 364 10.03 -20.22 4.86
N PRO A 365 11.08 -20.23 4.00
CA PRO A 365 11.07 -21.05 2.79
C PRO A 365 10.99 -22.57 3.05
N ASP A 366 11.37 -23.04 4.24
CA ASP A 366 11.31 -24.45 4.62
C ASP A 366 9.94 -24.86 5.17
N ALA A 367 9.07 -23.88 5.45
CA ALA A 367 7.73 -24.12 5.95
C ALA A 367 6.81 -24.68 4.84
N LYS A 368 6.03 -25.71 5.18
CA LYS A 368 5.03 -26.30 4.29
C LYS A 368 3.64 -26.00 4.79
N PRO A 369 2.66 -25.74 3.87
CA PRO A 369 1.28 -25.47 4.30
C PRO A 369 0.60 -26.74 4.82
N VAL A 370 -0.07 -26.64 5.95
CA VAL A 370 -0.99 -27.68 6.46
C VAL A 370 -2.41 -27.22 6.13
N MET A 371 -3.02 -27.95 5.21
CA MET A 371 -4.28 -27.56 4.59
C MET A 371 -5.50 -28.14 5.32
N THR A 372 -6.59 -27.38 5.31
CA THR A 372 -7.95 -27.83 5.59
C THR A 372 -8.88 -27.27 4.52
N SER A 373 -10.13 -27.69 4.49
CA SER A 373 -11.13 -27.15 3.55
C SER A 373 -12.47 -26.88 4.23
N MET A 374 -13.26 -26.05 3.62
CA MET A 374 -14.66 -25.77 3.97
C MET A 374 -15.57 -25.90 2.74
N PRO A 375 -16.84 -26.24 2.91
CA PRO A 375 -17.79 -26.28 1.78
C PRO A 375 -17.88 -24.91 1.09
N GLY A 376 -17.84 -24.91 -0.25
CA GLY A 376 -18.13 -23.76 -1.09
C GLY A 376 -19.64 -23.50 -1.18
N TRP A 377 -20.01 -22.32 -1.68
CA TRP A 377 -21.43 -21.92 -1.82
C TRP A 377 -21.95 -22.01 -3.24
N LYS A 378 -21.10 -22.15 -4.25
CA LYS A 378 -21.42 -22.42 -5.66
C LYS A 378 -22.55 -21.56 -6.27
N CYS A 379 -22.69 -20.34 -5.80
CA CYS A 379 -23.64 -19.38 -6.37
C CYS A 379 -23.07 -17.97 -6.35
N ASP A 380 -23.59 -17.11 -7.23
CA ASP A 380 -23.25 -15.70 -7.26
C ASP A 380 -23.78 -14.99 -6.01
N ILE A 381 -22.87 -14.32 -5.29
CA ILE A 381 -23.16 -13.53 -4.09
C ILE A 381 -22.97 -12.02 -4.33
N SER A 382 -22.63 -11.59 -5.54
CA SER A 382 -22.29 -10.19 -5.84
C SER A 382 -23.45 -9.21 -5.59
N GLY A 383 -24.69 -9.69 -5.69
CA GLY A 383 -25.90 -8.92 -5.40
C GLY A 383 -26.29 -8.86 -3.92
N VAL A 384 -25.65 -9.62 -3.04
CA VAL A 384 -26.02 -9.66 -1.61
C VAL A 384 -25.58 -8.38 -0.90
N ARG A 385 -26.43 -7.84 -0.03
CA ARG A 385 -26.17 -6.60 0.72
C ARG A 385 -26.38 -6.74 2.23
N LYS A 386 -26.93 -7.86 2.68
CA LYS A 386 -27.18 -8.15 4.10
C LYS A 386 -26.51 -9.45 4.50
N TRP A 387 -26.03 -9.52 5.72
CA TRP A 387 -25.38 -10.70 6.26
C TRP A 387 -26.26 -11.95 6.22
N GLU A 388 -27.54 -11.78 6.56
CA GLU A 388 -28.53 -12.86 6.64
C GLU A 388 -28.84 -13.48 5.27
N ASP A 389 -28.67 -12.71 4.20
CA ASP A 389 -28.94 -13.13 2.82
C ASP A 389 -27.76 -13.90 2.18
N LEU A 390 -26.59 -13.91 2.84
CA LEU A 390 -25.47 -14.72 2.39
C LEU A 390 -25.78 -16.22 2.53
N PRO A 391 -25.36 -17.09 1.59
CA PRO A 391 -25.39 -18.53 1.76
C PRO A 391 -24.75 -18.96 3.09
N GLU A 392 -25.32 -19.96 3.73
CA GLU A 392 -24.82 -20.47 5.01
C GLU A 392 -23.33 -20.85 4.94
N ALA A 393 -22.91 -21.52 3.85
CA ALA A 393 -21.51 -21.87 3.64
C ALA A 393 -20.58 -20.65 3.59
N ALA A 394 -21.03 -19.55 2.95
CA ALA A 394 -20.27 -18.31 2.90
C ALA A 394 -20.17 -17.64 4.29
N ARG A 395 -21.25 -17.62 5.06
CA ARG A 395 -21.24 -17.13 6.46
C ARG A 395 -20.29 -17.97 7.32
N ASN A 396 -20.41 -19.28 7.22
CA ASN A 396 -19.56 -20.23 7.99
C ASN A 396 -18.07 -20.03 7.66
N TYR A 397 -17.74 -19.78 6.39
CA TYR A 397 -16.37 -19.47 5.98
C TYR A 397 -15.86 -18.17 6.64
N VAL A 398 -16.62 -17.09 6.55
CA VAL A 398 -16.23 -15.79 7.17
C VAL A 398 -16.06 -15.94 8.68
N GLU A 399 -16.99 -16.62 9.35
CA GLU A 399 -16.93 -16.85 10.80
C GLU A 399 -15.77 -17.78 11.20
N TYR A 400 -15.45 -18.78 10.35
CA TYR A 400 -14.28 -19.62 10.56
C TYR A 400 -13.00 -18.79 10.49
N VAL A 401 -12.83 -17.97 9.45
CA VAL A 401 -11.66 -17.08 9.30
C VAL A 401 -11.56 -16.14 10.50
N GLU A 402 -12.67 -15.49 10.89
CA GLU A 402 -12.74 -14.59 12.04
C GLU A 402 -12.22 -15.25 13.33
N ARG A 403 -12.72 -16.47 13.63
CA ARG A 403 -12.27 -17.24 14.80
C ARG A 403 -10.79 -17.62 14.72
N GLN A 404 -10.31 -18.03 13.53
CA GLN A 404 -8.93 -18.48 13.36
C GLN A 404 -7.92 -17.34 13.46
N VAL A 405 -8.25 -16.17 12.94
CA VAL A 405 -7.34 -15.00 12.98
C VAL A 405 -7.47 -14.21 14.28
N GLY A 406 -8.54 -14.41 15.06
CA GLY A 406 -8.77 -13.77 16.36
C GLY A 406 -9.07 -12.28 16.28
N CYS A 407 -9.63 -11.80 15.15
CA CYS A 407 -9.99 -10.41 14.94
C CYS A 407 -11.34 -10.33 14.22
N ARG A 408 -12.22 -9.42 14.65
CA ARG A 408 -13.57 -9.26 14.11
C ARG A 408 -13.55 -8.87 12.64
N ILE A 409 -14.33 -9.57 11.80
CA ILE A 409 -14.57 -9.22 10.41
C ILE A 409 -15.83 -8.35 10.36
N THR A 410 -15.66 -7.04 10.30
CA THR A 410 -16.74 -6.05 10.29
C THR A 410 -17.26 -5.78 8.87
N TYR A 411 -16.38 -5.84 7.87
CA TYR A 411 -16.72 -5.54 6.47
C TYR A 411 -16.48 -6.77 5.61
N VAL A 412 -17.47 -7.17 4.81
CA VAL A 412 -17.36 -8.30 3.88
C VAL A 412 -17.69 -7.83 2.47
N SER A 413 -16.70 -7.84 1.58
CA SER A 413 -16.88 -7.44 0.18
C SER A 413 -17.29 -8.63 -0.67
N VAL A 414 -18.37 -8.47 -1.41
CA VAL A 414 -19.00 -9.49 -2.27
C VAL A 414 -18.99 -9.13 -3.76
N GLY A 415 -18.28 -8.09 -4.16
CA GLY A 415 -18.17 -7.64 -5.56
C GLY A 415 -17.25 -6.43 -5.68
N PRO A 416 -16.95 -5.93 -6.89
CA PRO A 416 -16.02 -4.82 -7.13
C PRO A 416 -16.61 -3.43 -6.88
N GLU A 417 -17.95 -3.26 -6.95
CA GLU A 417 -18.62 -1.98 -6.80
C GLU A 417 -18.53 -1.45 -5.37
N ARG A 418 -18.63 -0.11 -5.22
CA ARG A 418 -18.55 0.58 -3.92
C ARG A 418 -19.54 0.04 -2.90
N ASP A 419 -20.78 -0.23 -3.33
CA ASP A 419 -21.88 -0.71 -2.50
C ASP A 419 -21.91 -2.24 -2.30
N SER A 420 -21.03 -2.99 -2.96
CA SER A 420 -20.93 -4.45 -2.82
C SER A 420 -20.18 -4.85 -1.54
N ILE A 421 -20.61 -4.26 -0.42
CA ILE A 421 -20.05 -4.50 0.93
C ILE A 421 -21.17 -4.73 1.93
N ILE A 422 -21.02 -5.76 2.73
CA ILE A 422 -21.86 -6.09 3.87
C ILE A 422 -21.16 -5.60 5.13
N ILE A 423 -21.84 -4.88 5.98
CA ILE A 423 -21.37 -4.43 7.30
C ILE A 423 -22.03 -5.30 8.37
N ARG A 424 -21.24 -5.91 9.25
CA ARG A 424 -21.68 -6.82 10.32
C ARG A 424 -21.71 -6.13 11.67
#